data_d31216565873a881cc026fbb717c9f03
#
_entry.id   d31216565873a881cc026fbb717c9f03
#
_cell.length_a   1.000
_cell.length_b   1.000
_cell.length_c   1.000
_cell.angle_alpha   90.00
_cell.angle_beta   90.00
_cell.angle_gamma   90.00
#
_symmetry.space_group_name_H-M   'P 1'
#
loop_
_entity.id
_entity.type
_entity.pdbx_description
1 polymer ?
#
loop_
_entity_poly.entity_id
_entity_poly.type
_entity_poly.pdbx_seq_one_letter_code
_entity_poly.pdbx_strand_id
1 'polypeptide(L)'
;MTVKQFIKSKSFKCILVLLCIALVSGALLAILNDVLAVSDEERVMRTIKKIYGKEIDYVEIKFDFEADYGRIDNMYKLADGNYLVKATGFDGYQQGTVSVWTVARFADEKYVGIDEVSIAGNEKQTLMSKFNAAFLDKFEGKGEEKFDFVVSGATFSSKAINNAVNVITAYFNAQKG
;
A
#
# COMPACT_ATOMS: atom_id res chain seq x y z
N MET A 1 5.47 58.17 0.81
CA MET A 1 5.70 57.35 2.00
C MET A 1 7.10 56.78 1.90
N THR A 2 8.02 57.15 2.76
CA THR A 2 9.39 56.63 2.70
C THR A 2 9.45 55.20 3.24
N VAL A 3 10.36 54.36 2.71
CA VAL A 3 10.56 52.97 3.14
C VAL A 3 10.67 52.81 4.66
N LYS A 4 11.33 53.78 5.32
CA LYS A 4 11.43 53.84 6.80
C LYS A 4 10.08 54.03 7.52
N GLN A 5 9.13 54.76 6.93
CA GLN A 5 7.78 54.94 7.50
C GLN A 5 6.91 53.69 7.30
N PHE A 6 7.11 52.96 6.19
CA PHE A 6 6.40 51.72 5.92
C PHE A 6 6.80 50.63 6.90
N ILE A 7 8.11 50.47 7.18
CA ILE A 7 8.63 49.48 8.14
C ILE A 7 8.16 49.75 9.59
N LYS A 8 7.88 51.00 9.94
CA LYS A 8 7.34 51.36 11.26
C LYS A 8 5.83 51.26 11.38
N SER A 9 5.12 50.98 10.28
CA SER A 9 3.67 50.91 10.30
C SER A 9 3.17 49.65 11.07
N LYS A 10 2.03 49.80 11.76
CA LYS A 10 1.41 48.67 12.48
C LYS A 10 1.09 47.50 11.51
N SER A 11 0.65 47.81 10.30
CA SER A 11 0.34 46.83 9.25
C SER A 11 1.58 46.03 8.85
N PHE A 12 2.76 46.66 8.70
CA PHE A 12 3.98 45.94 8.35
C PHE A 12 4.41 44.99 9.48
N LYS A 13 4.30 45.41 10.73
CA LYS A 13 4.60 44.55 11.88
C LYS A 13 3.67 43.35 11.95
N CYS A 14 2.38 43.53 11.69
CA CYS A 14 1.42 42.41 11.64
C CYS A 14 1.75 41.41 10.52
N ILE A 15 2.10 41.91 9.33
CA ILE A 15 2.49 41.07 8.19
C ILE A 15 3.78 40.30 8.53
N LEU A 16 4.77 40.97 9.14
CA LEU A 16 6.02 40.32 9.51
C LEU A 16 5.80 39.20 10.54
N VAL A 17 4.96 39.44 11.55
CA VAL A 17 4.63 38.41 12.56
C VAL A 17 3.93 37.24 11.93
N LEU A 18 2.95 37.46 11.03
CA LEU A 18 2.27 36.40 10.32
C LEU A 18 3.25 35.59 9.44
N LEU A 19 4.17 36.28 8.75
CA LEU A 19 5.20 35.63 7.96
C LEU A 19 6.11 34.74 8.82
N CYS A 20 6.56 35.25 9.97
CA CYS A 20 7.37 34.46 10.90
C CYS A 20 6.63 33.22 11.41
N ILE A 21 5.36 33.38 11.79
CA ILE A 21 4.53 32.23 12.22
C ILE A 21 4.39 31.19 11.08
N ALA A 22 4.11 31.63 9.86
CA ALA A 22 3.99 30.74 8.72
C ALA A 22 5.30 30.00 8.42
N LEU A 23 6.44 30.67 8.47
CA LEU A 23 7.76 30.07 8.28
C LEU A 23 8.10 29.04 9.37
N VAL A 24 7.86 29.39 10.64
CA VAL A 24 8.10 28.47 11.76
C VAL A 24 7.18 27.24 11.68
N SER A 25 5.90 27.44 11.38
CA SER A 25 4.94 26.34 11.23
C SER A 25 5.29 25.46 10.05
N GLY A 26 5.68 26.05 8.91
CA GLY A 26 6.10 25.31 7.72
C GLY A 26 7.36 24.48 7.96
N ALA A 27 8.37 25.09 8.62
CA ALA A 27 9.60 24.37 8.99
C ALA A 27 9.32 23.23 9.98
N LEU A 28 8.45 23.44 10.97
CA LEU A 28 8.06 22.43 11.93
C LEU A 28 7.35 21.25 11.25
N LEU A 29 6.42 21.54 10.33
CA LEU A 29 5.72 20.51 9.55
C LEU A 29 6.68 19.72 8.64
N ALA A 30 7.65 20.38 8.01
CA ALA A 30 8.65 19.71 7.19
C ALA A 30 9.49 18.73 8.02
N ILE A 31 10.00 19.17 9.18
CA ILE A 31 10.79 18.34 10.10
C ILE A 31 9.93 17.16 10.62
N LEU A 32 8.68 17.42 11.02
CA LEU A 32 7.77 16.38 11.48
C LEU A 32 7.47 15.35 10.38
N ASN A 33 7.30 15.80 9.14
CA ASN A 33 7.08 14.91 8.01
C ASN A 33 8.27 13.96 7.81
N ASP A 34 9.51 14.47 7.85
CA ASP A 34 10.73 13.66 7.72
C ASP A 34 10.90 12.66 8.88
N VAL A 35 10.62 13.10 10.11
CA VAL A 35 10.76 12.27 11.31
C VAL A 35 9.65 11.20 11.39
N LEU A 36 8.44 11.50 10.90
CA LEU A 36 7.29 10.59 10.90
C LEU A 36 7.19 9.75 9.62
N ALA A 37 7.99 10.05 8.60
CA ALA A 37 8.04 9.25 7.38
C ALA A 37 8.58 7.84 7.71
N VAL A 38 7.68 6.87 7.71
CA VAL A 38 8.07 5.46 7.83
C VAL A 38 8.71 5.05 6.51
N SER A 39 9.97 4.62 6.52
CA SER A 39 10.68 4.15 5.33
C SER A 39 9.96 2.91 4.75
N ASP A 40 10.14 2.67 3.45
CA ASP A 40 9.54 1.49 2.81
C ASP A 40 10.10 0.19 3.41
N GLU A 41 11.37 0.17 3.79
CA GLU A 41 12.00 -0.94 4.50
C GLU A 41 11.33 -1.23 5.85
N GLU A 42 11.04 -0.19 6.62
CA GLU A 42 10.36 -0.33 7.91
C GLU A 42 8.91 -0.83 7.73
N ARG A 43 8.22 -0.39 6.67
CA ARG A 43 6.86 -0.89 6.33
C ARG A 43 6.90 -2.37 5.97
N VAL A 44 7.87 -2.78 5.15
CA VAL A 44 8.07 -4.19 4.78
C VAL A 44 8.35 -5.02 6.02
N MET A 45 9.30 -4.59 6.86
CA MET A 45 9.67 -5.33 8.08
C MET A 45 8.49 -5.43 9.06
N ARG A 46 7.72 -4.36 9.25
CA ARG A 46 6.50 -4.40 10.07
C ARG A 46 5.46 -5.38 9.52
N THR A 47 5.33 -5.45 8.18
CA THR A 47 4.42 -6.38 7.52
C THR A 47 4.87 -7.82 7.73
N ILE A 48 6.17 -8.12 7.51
CA ILE A 48 6.76 -9.44 7.78
C ILE A 48 6.53 -9.84 9.23
N LYS A 49 6.85 -8.96 10.17
CA LYS A 49 6.67 -9.23 11.61
C LYS A 49 5.22 -9.46 11.99
N LYS A 50 4.28 -8.77 11.34
CA LYS A 50 2.84 -8.99 11.56
C LYS A 50 2.40 -10.36 11.07
N ILE A 51 2.88 -10.80 9.91
CA ILE A 51 2.51 -12.08 9.27
C ILE A 51 3.19 -13.25 9.96
N TYR A 52 4.50 -13.18 10.18
CA TYR A 52 5.31 -14.28 10.66
C TYR A 52 5.56 -14.28 12.19
N GLY A 53 5.17 -13.21 12.89
CA GLY A 53 5.46 -13.03 14.31
C GLY A 53 6.96 -12.80 14.65
N LYS A 54 7.82 -12.76 13.65
CA LYS A 54 9.28 -12.58 13.75
C LYS A 54 9.81 -11.81 12.53
N GLU A 55 11.05 -11.33 12.66
CA GLU A 55 11.77 -10.75 11.52
C GLU A 55 12.34 -11.87 10.65
N ILE A 56 12.23 -11.70 9.33
CA ILE A 56 12.77 -12.61 8.32
C ILE A 56 13.54 -11.76 7.32
N ASP A 57 14.73 -12.20 6.96
CA ASP A 57 15.55 -11.56 5.93
C ASP A 57 14.84 -11.64 4.59
N TYR A 58 14.98 -10.58 3.80
CA TYR A 58 14.37 -10.47 2.49
C TYR A 58 15.28 -9.76 1.48
N VAL A 59 15.03 -10.02 0.21
CA VAL A 59 15.69 -9.37 -0.92
C VAL A 59 14.63 -8.81 -1.85
N GLU A 60 14.73 -7.54 -2.21
CA GLU A 60 13.85 -6.92 -3.18
C GLU A 60 14.09 -7.51 -4.58
N ILE A 61 13.02 -7.89 -5.24
CA ILE A 61 13.03 -8.44 -6.60
C ILE A 61 12.53 -7.37 -7.56
N LYS A 62 13.36 -7.06 -8.56
CA LYS A 62 12.94 -6.22 -9.69
C LYS A 62 12.09 -7.05 -10.65
N PHE A 63 10.96 -6.53 -11.04
CA PHE A 63 10.03 -7.16 -11.97
C PHE A 63 9.41 -6.07 -12.85
N ASP A 64 8.82 -6.50 -13.96
CA ASP A 64 8.01 -5.63 -14.84
C ASP A 64 6.75 -6.43 -15.20
N PHE A 65 5.65 -6.16 -14.47
CA PHE A 65 4.38 -6.82 -14.72
C PHE A 65 3.20 -5.94 -14.33
N GLU A 66 2.37 -5.65 -15.31
CA GLU A 66 1.13 -4.91 -15.16
C GLU A 66 0.04 -5.60 -16.01
N ALA A 67 -1.19 -5.58 -15.51
CA ALA A 67 -2.37 -6.06 -16.22
C ALA A 67 -3.45 -4.96 -16.22
N ASP A 68 -4.39 -5.02 -17.16
CA ASP A 68 -5.46 -4.01 -17.29
C ASP A 68 -6.28 -3.82 -16.00
N TYR A 69 -6.32 -4.83 -15.13
CA TYR A 69 -7.10 -4.86 -13.88
C TYR A 69 -6.28 -4.65 -12.61
N GLY A 70 -4.95 -4.58 -12.70
CA GLY A 70 -4.10 -4.37 -11.53
C GLY A 70 -2.62 -4.43 -11.86
N ARG A 71 -1.79 -4.07 -10.87
CA ARG A 71 -0.33 -4.10 -10.97
C ARG A 71 0.29 -4.64 -9.70
N ILE A 72 1.50 -5.19 -9.82
CA ILE A 72 2.36 -5.47 -8.69
C ILE A 72 3.18 -4.20 -8.40
N ASP A 73 3.15 -3.73 -7.15
CA ASP A 73 3.89 -2.52 -6.76
C ASP A 73 5.29 -2.86 -6.25
N ASN A 74 5.40 -3.88 -5.39
CA ASN A 74 6.66 -4.35 -4.80
C ASN A 74 6.66 -5.86 -4.63
N MET A 75 7.83 -6.47 -4.72
CA MET A 75 8.03 -7.89 -4.51
C MET A 75 9.33 -8.15 -3.75
N TYR A 76 9.27 -8.97 -2.72
CA TYR A 76 10.39 -9.32 -1.87
C TYR A 76 10.46 -10.84 -1.72
N LYS A 77 11.61 -11.43 -2.03
CA LYS A 77 11.88 -12.85 -1.76
C LYS A 77 12.32 -12.97 -0.31
N LEU A 78 11.62 -13.80 0.46
CA LEU A 78 11.90 -14.06 1.85
C LEU A 78 12.90 -15.21 2.00
N ALA A 79 13.62 -15.25 3.12
CA ALA A 79 14.61 -16.30 3.39
C ALA A 79 14.00 -17.71 3.52
N ASP A 80 12.69 -17.82 3.76
CA ASP A 80 11.94 -19.09 3.77
C ASP A 80 11.55 -19.61 2.37
N GLY A 81 11.89 -18.87 1.31
CA GLY A 81 11.58 -19.19 -0.09
C GLY A 81 10.25 -18.63 -0.60
N ASN A 82 9.41 -18.05 0.26
CA ASN A 82 8.18 -17.39 -0.12
C ASN A 82 8.43 -15.98 -0.66
N TYR A 83 7.37 -15.35 -1.21
CA TYR A 83 7.45 -13.96 -1.68
C TYR A 83 6.40 -13.12 -0.96
N LEU A 84 6.84 -12.02 -0.35
CA LEU A 84 5.96 -10.96 0.10
C LEU A 84 5.72 -10.02 -1.08
N VAL A 85 4.46 -9.83 -1.45
CA VAL A 85 4.08 -9.05 -2.62
C VAL A 85 3.08 -7.98 -2.23
N LYS A 86 3.32 -6.76 -2.70
CA LYS A 86 2.34 -5.69 -2.68
C LYS A 86 1.77 -5.51 -4.07
N ALA A 87 0.46 -5.52 -4.18
CA ALA A 87 -0.21 -5.28 -5.45
C ALA A 87 -1.40 -4.36 -5.28
N THR A 88 -1.72 -3.63 -6.35
CA THR A 88 -2.84 -2.70 -6.42
C THR A 88 -3.82 -3.18 -7.48
N GLY A 89 -5.07 -3.42 -7.07
CA GLY A 89 -6.16 -3.74 -7.97
C GLY A 89 -6.97 -2.51 -8.35
N PHE A 90 -7.38 -2.47 -9.61
CA PHE A 90 -8.15 -1.40 -10.22
C PHE A 90 -9.66 -1.70 -10.20
N ASP A 91 -10.45 -0.83 -10.80
CA ASP A 91 -11.91 -0.94 -10.93
C ASP A 91 -12.69 -0.92 -9.61
N GLY A 92 -12.14 -0.30 -8.59
CA GLY A 92 -12.86 -0.03 -7.35
C GLY A 92 -13.96 1.03 -7.50
N TYR A 93 -14.59 1.37 -6.40
CA TYR A 93 -15.61 2.42 -6.36
C TYR A 93 -15.05 3.75 -6.88
N GLN A 94 -15.81 4.43 -7.75
CA GLN A 94 -15.39 5.67 -8.44
C GLN A 94 -14.02 5.56 -9.15
N GLN A 95 -13.74 4.41 -9.76
CA GLN A 95 -12.45 4.13 -10.39
C GLN A 95 -11.26 4.22 -9.42
N GLY A 96 -11.52 4.07 -8.14
CA GLY A 96 -10.48 4.01 -7.11
C GLY A 96 -9.83 2.62 -7.05
N THR A 97 -8.84 2.49 -6.20
CA THR A 97 -7.99 1.31 -6.11
C THR A 97 -7.97 0.71 -4.71
N VAL A 98 -7.57 -0.54 -4.60
CA VAL A 98 -7.22 -1.18 -3.32
C VAL A 98 -5.85 -1.84 -3.47
N SER A 99 -4.96 -1.54 -2.55
CA SER A 99 -3.66 -2.21 -2.46
C SER A 99 -3.69 -3.26 -1.35
N VAL A 100 -3.08 -4.41 -1.62
CA VAL A 100 -2.95 -5.49 -0.65
C VAL A 100 -1.49 -5.89 -0.47
N TRP A 101 -1.15 -6.36 0.72
CA TRP A 101 0.01 -7.19 0.98
C TRP A 101 -0.43 -8.64 1.06
N THR A 102 0.33 -9.52 0.46
CA THR A 102 0.10 -10.96 0.56
C THR A 102 1.40 -11.73 0.49
N VAL A 103 1.39 -12.96 1.01
CA VAL A 103 2.47 -13.91 0.84
C VAL A 103 2.10 -14.88 -0.27
N ALA A 104 2.90 -14.90 -1.32
CA ALA A 104 2.85 -15.93 -2.34
C ALA A 104 3.72 -17.10 -1.87
N ARG A 105 3.08 -18.24 -1.60
CA ARG A 105 3.71 -19.42 -1.04
C ARG A 105 4.32 -20.32 -2.11
N PHE A 106 5.50 -20.82 -1.82
CA PHE A 106 6.25 -21.73 -2.68
C PHE A 106 6.56 -23.03 -1.93
N ALA A 107 6.44 -24.15 -2.64
CA ALA A 107 6.90 -25.47 -2.19
C ALA A 107 7.70 -26.09 -3.34
N ASP A 108 8.89 -26.61 -3.06
CA ASP A 108 9.79 -27.18 -4.07
C ASP A 108 10.01 -26.25 -5.27
N GLU A 109 10.24 -24.96 -4.99
CA GLU A 109 10.42 -23.87 -5.97
C GLU A 109 9.19 -23.61 -6.87
N LYS A 110 8.06 -24.20 -6.58
CA LYS A 110 6.81 -24.01 -7.33
C LYS A 110 5.83 -23.16 -6.53
N TYR A 111 5.21 -22.20 -7.21
CA TYR A 111 4.10 -21.46 -6.63
C TYR A 111 2.93 -22.38 -6.33
N VAL A 112 2.47 -22.38 -5.08
CA VAL A 112 1.36 -23.24 -4.61
C VAL A 112 0.13 -22.44 -4.19
N GLY A 113 0.23 -21.14 -3.98
CA GLY A 113 -0.94 -20.32 -3.67
C GLY A 113 -0.63 -19.08 -2.86
N ILE A 114 -1.69 -18.36 -2.53
CA ILE A 114 -1.69 -17.21 -1.64
C ILE A 114 -1.80 -17.69 -0.20
N ASP A 115 -1.01 -17.13 0.69
CA ASP A 115 -1.11 -17.43 2.12
C ASP A 115 -1.90 -16.33 2.83
N GLU A 116 -1.29 -15.28 3.29
CA GLU A 116 -1.98 -14.21 3.99
C GLU A 116 -2.31 -13.04 3.07
N VAL A 117 -3.50 -12.44 3.24
CA VAL A 117 -3.89 -11.21 2.53
C VAL A 117 -4.21 -10.13 3.57
N SER A 118 -3.62 -8.96 3.42
CA SER A 118 -3.93 -7.80 4.25
C SER A 118 -4.06 -6.53 3.40
N ILE A 119 -4.97 -5.65 3.78
CA ILE A 119 -5.17 -4.39 3.07
C ILE A 119 -4.03 -3.42 3.42
N ALA A 120 -3.29 -2.99 2.41
CA ALA A 120 -2.18 -2.06 2.52
C ALA A 120 -2.62 -0.60 2.38
N GLY A 121 -3.65 -0.35 1.57
CA GLY A 121 -4.18 0.97 1.32
C GLY A 121 -5.40 0.93 0.41
N ASN A 122 -6.07 2.05 0.30
CA ASN A 122 -7.19 2.19 -0.62
C ASN A 122 -7.35 3.65 -1.04
N GLU A 123 -7.85 3.85 -2.25
CA GLU A 123 -8.19 5.15 -2.78
C GLU A 123 -9.68 5.18 -3.13
N LYS A 124 -10.40 6.20 -2.67
CA LYS A 124 -11.85 6.43 -2.91
C LYS A 124 -12.80 5.34 -2.40
N GLN A 125 -12.31 4.34 -1.66
CA GLN A 125 -13.14 3.28 -1.13
C GLN A 125 -13.78 3.69 0.20
N THR A 126 -15.09 3.52 0.36
CA THR A 126 -15.83 4.01 1.53
C THR A 126 -16.27 2.91 2.50
N LEU A 127 -16.27 1.65 2.07
CA LEU A 127 -16.83 0.52 2.84
C LEU A 127 -15.76 -0.51 3.24
N MET A 128 -14.52 -0.07 3.43
CA MET A 128 -13.39 -0.97 3.73
C MET A 128 -13.55 -1.74 5.04
N SER A 129 -14.32 -1.23 6.00
CA SER A 129 -14.63 -1.94 7.26
C SER A 129 -15.40 -3.26 7.07
N LYS A 130 -16.02 -3.49 5.91
CA LYS A 130 -16.70 -4.75 5.58
C LYS A 130 -15.72 -5.89 5.22
N PHE A 131 -14.48 -5.56 4.90
CA PHE A 131 -13.44 -6.52 4.52
C PHE A 131 -12.61 -6.90 5.75
N ASN A 132 -13.23 -7.72 6.60
CA ASN A 132 -12.62 -8.26 7.81
C ASN A 132 -11.74 -9.50 7.50
N ALA A 133 -11.09 -10.04 8.52
CA ALA A 133 -10.26 -11.23 8.39
C ALA A 133 -11.02 -12.39 7.72
N ALA A 134 -12.27 -12.69 8.10
CA ALA A 134 -13.06 -13.76 7.51
C ALA A 134 -13.34 -13.61 6.00
N PHE A 135 -13.27 -12.39 5.46
CA PHE A 135 -13.30 -12.18 4.02
C PHE A 135 -11.93 -12.42 3.40
N LEU A 136 -10.87 -11.92 4.02
CA LEU A 136 -9.50 -12.02 3.50
C LEU A 136 -8.98 -13.46 3.55
N ASP A 137 -9.34 -14.23 4.56
CA ASP A 137 -8.99 -15.66 4.70
C ASP A 137 -9.52 -16.53 3.56
N LYS A 138 -10.51 -16.04 2.78
CA LYS A 138 -11.03 -16.78 1.60
C LYS A 138 -10.02 -16.95 0.48
N PHE A 139 -9.01 -16.09 0.44
CA PHE A 139 -7.94 -16.17 -0.55
C PHE A 139 -6.87 -17.20 -0.20
N GLU A 140 -6.77 -17.59 1.06
CA GLU A 140 -5.71 -18.45 1.56
C GLU A 140 -5.75 -19.86 0.97
N GLY A 141 -4.58 -20.42 0.72
CA GLY A 141 -4.39 -21.76 0.16
C GLY A 141 -4.78 -21.90 -1.32
N LYS A 142 -5.15 -20.80 -2.00
CA LYS A 142 -5.61 -20.82 -3.38
C LYS A 142 -4.59 -20.13 -4.29
N GLY A 143 -4.27 -20.74 -5.41
CA GLY A 143 -3.24 -20.23 -6.31
C GLY A 143 -3.52 -20.30 -7.80
N GLU A 144 -4.49 -21.11 -8.22
CA GLU A 144 -4.75 -21.37 -9.65
C GLU A 144 -6.04 -20.72 -10.15
N GLU A 145 -6.95 -20.37 -9.25
CA GLU A 145 -8.26 -19.81 -9.60
C GLU A 145 -8.21 -18.28 -9.70
N LYS A 146 -9.05 -17.77 -10.57
CA LYS A 146 -9.37 -16.34 -10.59
C LYS A 146 -10.37 -16.06 -9.47
N PHE A 147 -9.98 -15.23 -8.52
CA PHE A 147 -10.86 -14.83 -7.41
C PHE A 147 -11.97 -13.87 -7.88
N ASP A 148 -13.18 -14.10 -7.38
CA ASP A 148 -14.35 -13.26 -7.62
C ASP A 148 -15.25 -13.23 -6.38
N PHE A 149 -14.67 -12.98 -5.21
CA PHE A 149 -15.43 -12.89 -3.97
C PHE A 149 -16.13 -11.55 -3.85
N VAL A 150 -17.41 -11.56 -3.43
CA VAL A 150 -18.23 -10.35 -3.32
C VAL A 150 -18.75 -10.17 -1.91
N VAL A 151 -18.65 -8.94 -1.42
CA VAL A 151 -19.33 -8.48 -0.19
C VAL A 151 -20.54 -7.65 -0.59
N SER A 152 -21.71 -8.02 -0.09
CA SER A 152 -22.96 -7.32 -0.38
C SER A 152 -22.89 -5.82 -0.03
N GLY A 153 -23.23 -4.98 -1.00
CA GLY A 153 -23.16 -3.52 -0.90
C GLY A 153 -21.75 -2.95 -1.01
N ALA A 154 -20.71 -3.76 -1.27
CA ALA A 154 -19.34 -3.31 -1.50
C ALA A 154 -18.70 -3.98 -2.75
N THR A 155 -19.50 -4.23 -3.78
CA THR A 155 -19.12 -4.99 -4.99
C THR A 155 -17.88 -4.41 -5.69
N PHE A 156 -17.80 -3.09 -5.86
CA PHE A 156 -16.65 -2.46 -6.50
C PHE A 156 -15.36 -2.60 -5.68
N SER A 157 -15.44 -2.41 -4.37
CA SER A 157 -14.27 -2.60 -3.50
C SER A 157 -13.86 -4.07 -3.45
N SER A 158 -14.82 -5.01 -3.49
CA SER A 158 -14.55 -6.45 -3.63
C SER A 158 -13.79 -6.74 -4.93
N LYS A 159 -14.25 -6.14 -6.06
CA LYS A 159 -13.59 -6.29 -7.36
C LYS A 159 -12.13 -5.82 -7.31
N ALA A 160 -11.87 -4.65 -6.72
CA ALA A 160 -10.51 -4.14 -6.61
C ALA A 160 -9.61 -5.05 -5.74
N ILE A 161 -10.12 -5.61 -4.63
CA ILE A 161 -9.36 -6.57 -3.82
C ILE A 161 -9.08 -7.85 -4.60
N ASN A 162 -10.09 -8.42 -5.27
CA ASN A 162 -9.89 -9.60 -6.12
C ASN A 162 -8.86 -9.32 -7.22
N ASN A 163 -8.93 -8.17 -7.88
CA ASN A 163 -8.01 -7.77 -8.92
C ASN A 163 -6.57 -7.67 -8.40
N ALA A 164 -6.36 -7.12 -7.21
CA ALA A 164 -5.04 -7.06 -6.59
C ALA A 164 -4.45 -8.46 -6.32
N VAL A 165 -5.26 -9.41 -5.87
CA VAL A 165 -4.80 -10.80 -5.65
C VAL A 165 -4.63 -11.54 -6.98
N ASN A 166 -5.56 -11.34 -7.92
CA ASN A 166 -5.51 -11.99 -9.25
C ASN A 166 -4.28 -11.61 -10.06
N VAL A 167 -3.80 -10.36 -9.97
CA VAL A 167 -2.58 -9.96 -10.68
C VAL A 167 -1.34 -10.69 -10.16
N ILE A 168 -1.31 -11.01 -8.87
CA ILE A 168 -0.22 -11.78 -8.25
C ILE A 168 -0.27 -13.24 -8.70
N THR A 169 -1.45 -13.88 -8.64
CA THR A 169 -1.60 -15.27 -9.11
C THR A 169 -1.31 -15.39 -10.59
N ALA A 170 -1.74 -14.44 -11.42
CA ALA A 170 -1.44 -14.42 -12.85
C ALA A 170 0.07 -14.33 -13.12
N TYR A 171 0.78 -13.47 -12.40
CA TYR A 171 2.23 -13.33 -12.51
C TYR A 171 2.96 -14.65 -12.23
N PHE A 172 2.69 -15.29 -11.09
CA PHE A 172 3.38 -16.52 -10.71
C PHE A 172 2.96 -17.74 -11.54
N ASN A 173 1.71 -17.80 -12.00
CA ASN A 173 1.25 -18.85 -12.88
C ASN A 173 1.87 -18.75 -14.29
N ALA A 174 2.11 -17.53 -14.78
CA ALA A 174 2.81 -17.31 -16.04
C ALA A 174 4.28 -17.78 -16.02
N GLN A 175 4.91 -17.86 -14.83
CA GLN A 175 6.28 -18.33 -14.67
C GLN A 175 6.41 -19.86 -14.49
N LYS A 176 5.30 -20.59 -14.41
CA LYS A 176 5.29 -22.06 -14.29
C LYS A 176 5.59 -22.79 -15.61
N GLY A 177 5.76 -22.05 -16.72
CA GLY A 177 5.97 -22.59 -18.06
C GLY A 177 7.41 -22.90 -18.41
#